data_7f1068293c299da19596247495375e04
#
_entry.id   7f1068293c299da19596247495375e04
#
_cell.length_a   1.000
_cell.length_b   1.000
_cell.length_c   1.000
_cell.angle_alpha   90.00
_cell.angle_beta   90.00
_cell.angle_gamma   90.00
#
_symmetry.space_group_name_H-M   'P 1'
#
loop_
_entity.id
_entity.type
_entity.pdbx_description
1 polymer ?
#
loop_
_entity_poly.entity_id
_entity_poly.type
_entity_poly.pdbx_seq_one_letter_code
_entity_poly.pdbx_strand_id
1 'polypeptide(L)'
;ESSAASDVYKRQLKSRSIKIYFKDVEFRLYILLIVIFSFLLLLYTSFVYANEISVMGILFQVISFITTSGFVSMSYDDWPVSIISILIFLSFLGACAGSTGGGIKIIRILFILKELKRGLIKIIHPSAEVPIKINDQAVNENISNNILLFFIFYIISYIFLSLVLLLMGLDATTAFS
;
A
#
# COMPACT_ATOMS: atom_id res chain seq x y z
N GLU A 1 -14.79 9.81 -12.81
CA GLU A 1 -13.72 8.90 -12.30
C GLU A 1 -14.05 7.41 -12.49
N SER A 2 -15.31 7.01 -12.47
CA SER A 2 -15.68 5.59 -12.69
C SER A 2 -15.46 5.12 -14.12
N SER A 3 -15.48 6.01 -15.12
CA SER A 3 -15.34 5.67 -16.54
C SER A 3 -13.95 5.17 -16.90
N ALA A 4 -12.89 5.85 -16.46
CA ALA A 4 -11.51 5.46 -16.78
C ALA A 4 -11.12 4.12 -16.13
N ALA A 5 -11.51 3.89 -14.89
CA ALA A 5 -11.29 2.61 -14.21
C ALA A 5 -12.09 1.49 -14.89
N SER A 6 -13.35 1.76 -15.26
CA SER A 6 -14.21 0.83 -16.00
C SER A 6 -13.62 0.43 -17.35
N ASP A 7 -12.99 1.38 -18.07
CA ASP A 7 -12.39 1.11 -19.38
C ASP A 7 -11.09 0.30 -19.28
N VAL A 8 -10.31 0.49 -18.22
CA VAL A 8 -9.15 -0.37 -17.93
C VAL A 8 -9.59 -1.80 -17.64
N TYR A 9 -10.61 -2.00 -16.80
CA TYR A 9 -11.17 -3.31 -16.53
C TYR A 9 -11.75 -3.99 -17.78
N LYS A 10 -12.49 -3.25 -18.59
CA LYS A 10 -13.05 -3.79 -19.85
C LYS A 10 -11.96 -4.21 -20.82
N ARG A 11 -10.85 -3.46 -20.92
CA ARG A 11 -9.69 -3.84 -21.73
C ARG A 11 -8.99 -5.07 -21.20
N GLN A 12 -8.82 -5.20 -19.88
CA GLN A 12 -8.21 -6.35 -19.24
C GLN A 12 -9.02 -7.62 -19.46
N LEU A 13 -10.34 -7.56 -19.26
CA LEU A 13 -11.25 -8.69 -19.48
C LEU A 13 -11.34 -9.08 -20.97
N LYS A 14 -11.31 -8.12 -21.89
CA LYS A 14 -11.45 -8.37 -23.33
C LYS A 14 -10.19 -8.97 -23.97
N SER A 15 -9.01 -8.75 -23.39
CA SER A 15 -7.74 -9.13 -24.01
C SER A 15 -7.26 -10.55 -23.69
N ARG A 16 -7.82 -11.24 -22.69
CA ARG A 16 -7.41 -12.62 -22.24
C ARG A 16 -5.89 -12.83 -22.08
N SER A 17 -5.07 -11.77 -22.06
CA SER A 17 -3.62 -11.88 -22.04
C SER A 17 -3.04 -11.45 -20.68
N ILE A 18 -2.42 -12.40 -19.98
CA ILE A 18 -1.71 -12.16 -18.70
C ILE A 18 -0.61 -11.09 -18.85
N LYS A 19 -0.03 -10.94 -20.04
CA LYS A 19 1.03 -9.95 -20.31
C LYS A 19 0.58 -8.50 -20.09
N ILE A 20 -0.71 -8.21 -20.14
CA ILE A 20 -1.24 -6.85 -19.91
C ILE A 20 -1.14 -6.45 -18.45
N TYR A 21 -1.39 -7.39 -17.52
CA TYR A 21 -1.23 -7.13 -16.09
C TYR A 21 0.22 -6.78 -15.74
N PHE A 22 1.19 -7.45 -16.34
CA PHE A 22 2.62 -7.16 -16.12
C PHE A 22 3.10 -5.84 -16.76
N LYS A 23 2.32 -5.23 -17.67
CA LYS A 23 2.59 -3.87 -18.18
C LYS A 23 2.08 -2.78 -17.26
N ASP A 24 1.08 -3.08 -16.43
CA ASP A 24 0.53 -2.12 -15.49
C ASP A 24 1.54 -1.84 -14.36
N VAL A 25 1.87 -0.57 -14.19
CA VAL A 25 2.82 -0.12 -13.16
C VAL A 25 2.28 -0.38 -11.76
N GLU A 26 0.97 -0.25 -11.58
CA GLU A 26 0.31 -0.50 -10.29
C GLU A 26 0.44 -1.97 -9.88
N PHE A 27 0.12 -2.90 -10.79
CA PHE A 27 0.22 -4.33 -10.53
C PHE A 27 1.65 -4.78 -10.24
N ARG A 28 2.63 -4.26 -11.00
CA ARG A 28 4.05 -4.55 -10.75
C ARG A 28 4.51 -4.07 -9.37
N LEU A 29 4.12 -2.86 -8.99
CA LEU A 29 4.47 -2.31 -7.68
C LEU A 29 3.83 -3.14 -6.56
N TYR A 30 2.58 -3.57 -6.74
CA TYR A 30 1.87 -4.42 -5.79
C TYR A 30 2.59 -5.75 -5.53
N ILE A 31 2.91 -6.48 -6.61
CA ILE A 31 3.65 -7.74 -6.50
C ILE A 31 5.05 -7.52 -5.90
N LEU A 32 5.74 -6.45 -6.30
CA LEU A 32 7.05 -6.10 -5.76
C LEU A 32 6.98 -5.88 -4.24
N LEU A 33 5.98 -5.17 -3.74
CA LEU A 33 5.78 -4.95 -2.31
C LEU A 33 5.55 -6.28 -1.58
N ILE A 34 4.67 -7.15 -2.08
CA ILE A 34 4.45 -8.47 -1.49
C ILE A 34 5.76 -9.25 -1.40
N VAL A 35 6.53 -9.30 -2.48
CA VAL A 35 7.81 -10.04 -2.52
C VAL A 35 8.83 -9.44 -1.54
N ILE A 36 9.00 -8.12 -1.54
CA ILE A 36 9.95 -7.43 -0.66
C ILE A 36 9.60 -7.68 0.82
N PHE A 37 8.35 -7.43 1.21
CA PHE A 37 7.96 -7.59 2.61
C PHE A 37 7.95 -9.06 3.06
N SER A 38 7.56 -9.99 2.20
CA SER A 38 7.68 -11.42 2.49
C SER A 38 9.14 -11.82 2.69
N PHE A 39 10.02 -11.36 1.82
CA PHE A 39 11.45 -11.65 1.92
C PHE A 39 12.08 -11.03 3.18
N LEU A 40 11.76 -9.77 3.50
CA LEU A 40 12.25 -9.11 4.70
C LEU A 40 11.79 -9.82 5.98
N LEU A 41 10.51 -10.22 6.05
CA LEU A 41 10.00 -10.94 7.21
C LEU A 41 10.59 -12.34 7.32
N LEU A 42 10.80 -13.04 6.20
CA LEU A 42 11.48 -14.34 6.18
C LEU A 42 12.94 -14.23 6.67
N LEU A 43 13.67 -13.22 6.21
CA LEU A 43 15.02 -12.97 6.69
C LEU A 43 15.03 -12.67 8.19
N TYR A 44 14.16 -11.78 8.63
CA TYR A 44 14.07 -11.41 10.04
C TYR A 44 13.76 -12.62 10.93
N THR A 45 12.77 -13.44 10.57
CA THR A 45 12.41 -14.63 11.35
C THR A 45 13.49 -15.70 11.32
N SER A 46 14.20 -15.87 10.21
CA SER A 46 15.32 -16.81 10.11
C SER A 46 16.48 -16.42 11.03
N PHE A 47 16.77 -15.12 11.18
CA PHE A 47 17.84 -14.65 12.06
C PHE A 47 17.46 -14.64 13.55
N VAL A 48 16.22 -14.34 13.89
CA VAL A 48 15.81 -14.10 15.27
C VAL A 48 15.13 -15.33 15.90
N TYR A 49 14.40 -16.12 15.14
CA TYR A 49 13.53 -17.20 15.62
C TYR A 49 13.94 -18.59 15.16
N ALA A 50 15.15 -18.77 14.62
CA ALA A 50 15.71 -20.08 14.23
C ALA A 50 14.72 -21.02 13.51
N ASN A 51 13.88 -20.47 12.63
CA ASN A 51 12.87 -21.20 11.81
C ASN A 51 11.67 -21.80 12.58
N GLU A 52 11.34 -21.32 13.77
CA GLU A 52 10.12 -21.77 14.47
C GLU A 52 8.83 -21.35 13.75
N ILE A 53 8.88 -20.29 12.92
CA ILE A 53 7.72 -19.78 12.19
C ILE A 53 7.71 -20.33 10.76
N SER A 54 6.58 -20.93 10.37
CA SER A 54 6.40 -21.48 9.03
C SER A 54 6.51 -20.41 7.93
N VAL A 55 7.30 -20.68 6.90
CA VAL A 55 7.39 -19.83 5.68
C VAL A 55 6.01 -19.56 5.09
N MET A 56 5.17 -20.58 5.01
CA MET A 56 3.81 -20.46 4.48
C MET A 56 2.94 -19.55 5.35
N GLY A 57 3.12 -19.59 6.68
CA GLY A 57 2.42 -18.72 7.61
C GLY A 57 2.78 -17.24 7.41
N ILE A 58 4.07 -16.93 7.23
CA ILE A 58 4.53 -15.56 6.96
C ILE A 58 3.96 -15.05 5.63
N LEU A 59 4.05 -15.84 4.56
CA LEU A 59 3.49 -15.47 3.26
C LEU A 59 1.99 -15.21 3.34
N PHE A 60 1.26 -16.09 4.02
CA PHE A 60 -0.17 -15.93 4.22
C PHE A 60 -0.50 -14.63 4.96
N GLN A 61 0.20 -14.34 6.07
CA GLN A 61 -0.02 -13.11 6.84
C GLN A 61 0.29 -11.86 6.02
N VAL A 62 1.42 -11.81 5.31
CA VAL A 62 1.77 -10.67 4.44
C VAL A 62 0.68 -10.43 3.41
N ILE A 63 0.21 -11.48 2.73
CA ILE A 63 -0.86 -11.35 1.73
C ILE A 63 -2.16 -10.90 2.39
N SER A 64 -2.52 -11.45 3.54
CA SER A 64 -3.73 -11.10 4.27
C SER A 64 -3.75 -9.62 4.68
N PHE A 65 -2.65 -9.10 5.21
CA PHE A 65 -2.54 -7.71 5.63
C PHE A 65 -2.51 -6.74 4.43
N ILE A 66 -1.73 -7.02 3.39
CA ILE A 66 -1.63 -6.12 2.22
C ILE A 66 -2.92 -6.11 1.38
N THR A 67 -3.66 -7.23 1.36
CA THR A 67 -4.99 -7.29 0.71
C THR A 67 -6.10 -6.75 1.60
N THR A 68 -5.81 -6.44 2.86
CA THR A 68 -6.78 -6.02 3.88
C THR A 68 -7.94 -7.01 4.05
N SER A 69 -7.66 -8.32 3.88
CA SER A 69 -8.67 -9.38 4.00
C SER A 69 -8.92 -9.81 5.44
N GLY A 70 -7.93 -9.62 6.34
CA GLY A 70 -8.05 -9.90 7.77
C GLY A 70 -8.09 -11.39 8.15
N PHE A 71 -7.78 -12.30 7.21
CA PHE A 71 -7.68 -13.72 7.54
C PHE A 71 -6.39 -14.01 8.31
N VAL A 72 -6.50 -14.84 9.34
CA VAL A 72 -5.40 -15.26 10.20
C VAL A 72 -5.20 -16.77 10.06
N SER A 73 -4.00 -17.21 9.71
CA SER A 73 -3.66 -18.63 9.60
C SER A 73 -3.06 -19.22 10.88
N MET A 74 -2.48 -18.37 11.72
CA MET A 74 -1.90 -18.71 13.02
C MET A 74 -1.98 -17.51 13.96
N SER A 75 -2.04 -17.75 15.28
CA SER A 75 -1.98 -16.66 16.26
C SER A 75 -0.64 -15.93 16.15
N TYR A 76 -0.66 -14.63 16.28
CA TYR A 76 0.54 -13.78 16.30
C TYR A 76 0.76 -13.13 17.67
N ASP A 77 0.07 -13.66 18.71
CA ASP A 77 0.21 -13.14 20.07
C ASP A 77 1.65 -13.28 20.59
N ASP A 78 2.33 -14.35 20.20
CA ASP A 78 3.72 -14.63 20.55
C ASP A 78 4.73 -13.99 19.59
N TRP A 79 4.27 -13.26 18.57
CA TRP A 79 5.17 -12.64 17.60
C TRP A 79 5.77 -11.35 18.16
N PRO A 80 7.03 -11.04 17.81
CA PRO A 80 7.67 -9.80 18.24
C PRO A 80 6.91 -8.57 17.72
N VAL A 81 6.86 -7.56 18.54
CA VAL A 81 6.21 -6.27 18.23
C VAL A 81 6.71 -5.68 16.90
N SER A 82 7.99 -5.93 16.55
CA SER A 82 8.59 -5.51 15.28
C SER A 82 7.89 -6.11 14.05
N ILE A 83 7.57 -7.41 14.08
CA ILE A 83 6.84 -8.06 12.97
C ILE A 83 5.41 -7.52 12.91
N ILE A 84 4.73 -7.43 14.05
CA ILE A 84 3.37 -6.90 14.13
C ILE A 84 3.32 -5.47 13.58
N SER A 85 4.29 -4.62 13.93
CA SER A 85 4.38 -3.24 13.43
C SER A 85 4.54 -3.18 11.90
N ILE A 86 5.34 -4.08 11.32
CA ILE A 86 5.48 -4.18 9.86
C ILE A 86 4.16 -4.62 9.21
N LEU A 87 3.46 -5.60 9.79
CA LEU A 87 2.17 -6.05 9.29
C LEU A 87 1.10 -4.95 9.37
N ILE A 88 1.05 -4.20 10.47
CA ILE A 88 0.18 -3.03 10.60
C ILE A 88 0.53 -1.99 9.52
N PHE A 89 1.81 -1.70 9.30
CA PHE A 89 2.22 -0.81 8.21
C PHE A 89 1.75 -1.30 6.84
N LEU A 90 1.80 -2.62 6.59
CA LEU A 90 1.29 -3.21 5.35
C LEU A 90 -0.22 -3.02 5.16
N SER A 91 -1.00 -2.99 6.24
CA SER A 91 -2.46 -2.78 6.15
C SER A 91 -2.82 -1.38 5.63
N PHE A 92 -1.93 -0.39 5.78
CA PHE A 92 -2.11 0.94 5.17
C PHE A 92 -1.92 0.93 3.66
N LEU A 93 -1.08 -0.01 3.16
CA LEU A 93 -0.84 -0.17 1.74
C LEU A 93 -2.04 -0.92 1.15
N GLY A 94 -3.04 -0.20 0.72
CA GLY A 94 -4.24 -0.79 0.11
C GLY A 94 -3.93 -1.51 -1.20
N ALA A 95 -4.85 -2.36 -1.61
CA ALA A 95 -4.77 -3.09 -2.88
C ALA A 95 -4.90 -2.14 -4.11
N CYS A 96 -4.86 -2.72 -5.32
CA CYS A 96 -4.97 -1.98 -6.58
C CYS A 96 -6.26 -1.16 -6.70
N ALA A 97 -6.23 -0.12 -7.53
CA ALA A 97 -7.42 0.69 -7.86
C ALA A 97 -8.56 -0.22 -8.36
N GLY A 98 -9.76 0.03 -7.88
CA GLY A 98 -10.93 -0.78 -8.22
C GLY A 98 -11.11 -2.06 -7.41
N SER A 99 -10.18 -2.43 -6.50
CA SER A 99 -10.40 -3.49 -5.53
C SER A 99 -11.24 -2.99 -4.35
N THR A 100 -11.95 -3.91 -3.68
CA THR A 100 -12.77 -3.63 -2.49
C THR A 100 -11.95 -3.47 -1.21
N GLY A 101 -10.63 -3.73 -1.26
CA GLY A 101 -9.73 -3.61 -0.11
C GLY A 101 -9.69 -2.19 0.48
N GLY A 102 -9.46 -2.09 1.78
CA GLY A 102 -9.25 -0.84 2.52
C GLY A 102 -7.88 -0.21 2.22
N GLY A 103 -7.48 0.75 3.05
CA GLY A 103 -6.17 1.41 2.97
C GLY A 103 -6.00 2.38 1.80
N ILE A 104 -4.77 2.89 1.67
CA ILE A 104 -4.41 3.83 0.60
C ILE A 104 -4.10 3.02 -0.65
N LYS A 105 -4.88 3.21 -1.71
CA LYS A 105 -4.66 2.50 -2.98
C LYS A 105 -3.24 2.73 -3.52
N ILE A 106 -2.62 1.67 -4.03
CA ILE A 106 -1.23 1.71 -4.51
C ILE A 106 -1.01 2.77 -5.57
N ILE A 107 -1.99 3.01 -6.44
CA ILE A 107 -1.91 4.07 -7.45
C ILE A 107 -1.71 5.46 -6.81
N ARG A 108 -2.32 5.71 -5.65
CA ARG A 108 -2.17 6.98 -4.93
C ARG A 108 -0.78 7.10 -4.29
N ILE A 109 -0.25 6.01 -3.76
CA ILE A 109 1.12 5.97 -3.22
C ILE A 109 2.12 6.24 -4.34
N LEU A 110 1.97 5.58 -5.48
CA LEU A 110 2.81 5.81 -6.66
C LEU A 110 2.75 7.27 -7.13
N PHE A 111 1.56 7.87 -7.08
CA PHE A 111 1.37 9.27 -7.40
C PHE A 111 2.12 10.18 -6.42
N ILE A 112 1.97 9.96 -5.12
CA ILE A 112 2.65 10.74 -4.06
C ILE A 112 4.17 10.66 -4.22
N LEU A 113 4.72 9.47 -4.48
CA LEU A 113 6.16 9.30 -4.73
C LEU A 113 6.64 10.09 -5.95
N LYS A 114 5.85 10.14 -7.03
CA LYS A 114 6.16 10.95 -8.21
C LYS A 114 6.06 12.45 -7.93
N GLU A 115 5.07 12.87 -7.15
CA GLU A 115 4.92 14.27 -6.74
C GLU A 115 6.08 14.72 -5.85
N LEU A 116 6.50 13.89 -4.90
CA LEU A 116 7.71 14.16 -4.09
C LEU A 116 8.95 14.31 -4.98
N LYS A 117 9.14 13.42 -5.96
CA LYS A 117 10.25 13.54 -6.92
C LYS A 117 10.15 14.83 -7.74
N ARG A 118 8.95 15.20 -8.20
CA ARG A 118 8.69 16.47 -8.91
C ARG A 118 9.06 17.66 -8.03
N GLY A 119 8.65 17.65 -6.75
CA GLY A 119 8.97 18.69 -5.79
C GLY A 119 10.48 18.84 -5.59
N LEU A 120 11.21 17.74 -5.43
CA LEU A 120 12.68 17.76 -5.30
C LEU A 120 13.36 18.34 -6.55
N ILE A 121 12.90 17.96 -7.76
CA ILE A 121 13.45 18.53 -9.01
C ILE A 121 13.19 20.03 -9.09
N LYS A 122 12.00 20.50 -8.68
CA LYS A 122 11.67 21.94 -8.69
C LYS A 122 12.47 22.76 -7.68
N ILE A 123 12.92 22.15 -6.57
CA ILE A 123 13.82 22.80 -5.62
C ILE A 123 15.19 23.09 -6.27
N ILE A 124 15.69 22.13 -7.07
CA ILE A 124 16.99 22.26 -7.75
C ILE A 124 16.87 23.14 -9.01
N HIS A 125 15.78 22.98 -9.76
CA HIS A 125 15.51 23.67 -11.01
C HIS A 125 14.10 24.29 -10.97
N PRO A 126 13.94 25.51 -10.42
CA PRO A 126 12.63 26.15 -10.21
C PRO A 126 11.79 26.34 -11.48
N SER A 127 12.45 26.54 -12.62
CA SER A 127 11.81 26.72 -13.92
C SER A 127 11.49 25.41 -14.68
N ALA A 128 11.81 24.25 -14.10
CA ALA A 128 11.56 22.98 -14.79
C ALA A 128 10.06 22.63 -14.79
N GLU A 129 9.50 22.43 -15.97
CA GLU A 129 8.17 21.86 -16.16
C GLU A 129 8.28 20.32 -16.16
N VAL A 130 7.92 19.69 -15.03
CA VAL A 130 7.96 18.25 -14.85
C VAL A 130 6.53 17.71 -14.77
N PRO A 131 5.95 17.23 -15.90
CA PRO A 131 4.62 16.62 -15.87
C PRO A 131 4.65 15.26 -15.17
N ILE A 132 3.67 15.00 -14.31
CA ILE A 132 3.49 13.69 -13.71
C ILE A 132 2.77 12.79 -14.71
N LYS A 133 3.39 11.66 -15.05
CA LYS A 133 2.81 10.66 -15.95
C LYS A 133 2.61 9.34 -15.19
N ILE A 134 1.42 8.74 -15.35
CA ILE A 134 1.10 7.40 -14.88
C ILE A 134 0.60 6.61 -16.09
N ASN A 135 1.20 5.45 -16.36
CA ASN A 135 0.93 4.64 -17.57
C ASN A 135 0.93 5.49 -18.86
N ASP A 136 1.95 6.37 -19.00
CA ASP A 136 2.14 7.31 -20.14
C ASP A 136 1.06 8.40 -20.29
N GLN A 137 0.11 8.50 -19.37
CA GLN A 137 -0.88 9.58 -19.33
C GLN A 137 -0.47 10.67 -18.35
N ALA A 138 -0.51 11.93 -18.80
CA ALA A 138 -0.26 13.07 -17.94
C ALA A 138 -1.43 13.24 -16.96
N VAL A 139 -1.10 13.41 -15.68
CA VAL A 139 -2.10 13.65 -14.64
C VAL A 139 -2.36 15.14 -14.54
N ASN A 140 -3.64 15.52 -14.52
CA ASN A 140 -4.06 16.91 -14.37
C ASN A 140 -3.75 17.41 -12.93
N GLU A 141 -3.39 18.68 -12.79
CA GLU A 141 -3.07 19.29 -11.48
C GLU A 141 -4.23 19.23 -10.48
N ASN A 142 -5.47 19.33 -10.94
CA ASN A 142 -6.64 19.19 -10.07
C ASN A 142 -6.74 17.79 -9.46
N ILE A 143 -6.42 16.74 -10.22
CA ILE A 143 -6.37 15.36 -9.73
C ILE A 143 -5.23 15.20 -8.71
N SER A 144 -4.10 15.85 -8.97
CA SER A 144 -2.95 15.92 -8.06
C SER A 144 -3.34 16.42 -6.69
N ASN A 145 -3.96 17.59 -6.64
CA ASN A 145 -4.38 18.23 -5.39
C ASN A 145 -5.41 17.39 -4.63
N ASN A 146 -6.37 16.78 -5.32
CA ASN A 146 -7.37 15.91 -4.70
C ASN A 146 -6.75 14.66 -4.07
N ILE A 147 -5.73 14.05 -4.67
CA ILE A 147 -5.03 12.90 -4.12
C ILE A 147 -4.25 13.30 -2.87
N LEU A 148 -3.56 14.45 -2.88
CA LEU A 148 -2.83 14.96 -1.72
C LEU A 148 -3.78 15.29 -0.56
N LEU A 149 -4.89 15.98 -0.83
CA LEU A 149 -5.91 16.30 0.17
C LEU A 149 -6.50 15.03 0.79
N PHE A 150 -6.82 14.02 -0.03
CA PHE A 150 -7.29 12.74 0.47
C PHE A 150 -6.26 12.08 1.40
N PHE A 151 -4.98 12.09 1.03
CA PHE A 151 -3.92 11.49 1.84
C PHE A 151 -3.78 12.18 3.19
N ILE A 152 -3.78 13.51 3.21
CA ILE A 152 -3.72 14.31 4.44
C ILE A 152 -4.94 13.99 5.33
N PHE A 153 -6.14 14.00 4.76
CA PHE A 153 -7.35 13.71 5.51
C PHE A 153 -7.36 12.28 6.07
N TYR A 154 -6.87 11.31 5.29
CA TYR A 154 -6.74 9.92 5.73
C TYR A 154 -5.83 9.80 6.96
N ILE A 155 -4.65 10.42 6.93
CA ILE A 155 -3.70 10.39 8.05
C ILE A 155 -4.27 11.10 9.28
N ILE A 156 -4.90 12.26 9.10
CA ILE A 156 -5.54 12.99 10.22
C ILE A 156 -6.64 12.14 10.85
N SER A 157 -7.51 11.53 10.04
CA SER A 157 -8.60 10.68 10.54
C SER A 157 -8.06 9.46 11.30
N TYR A 158 -7.01 8.82 10.78
CA TYR A 158 -6.37 7.71 11.43
C TYR A 158 -5.79 8.10 12.80
N ILE A 159 -5.01 9.17 12.86
CA ILE A 159 -4.43 9.66 14.13
C ILE A 159 -5.55 10.02 15.12
N PHE A 160 -6.58 10.70 14.66
CA PHE A 160 -7.71 11.10 15.50
C PHE A 160 -8.42 9.87 16.11
N LEU A 161 -8.74 8.87 15.28
CA LEU A 161 -9.40 7.64 15.75
C LEU A 161 -8.51 6.84 16.70
N SER A 162 -7.21 6.70 16.40
CA SER A 162 -6.26 6.03 17.29
C SER A 162 -6.14 6.73 18.65
N LEU A 163 -6.13 8.07 18.69
CA LEU A 163 -6.13 8.82 19.94
C LEU A 163 -7.42 8.60 20.75
N VAL A 164 -8.57 8.55 20.09
CA VAL A 164 -9.85 8.25 20.77
C VAL A 164 -9.80 6.87 21.40
N LEU A 165 -9.27 5.85 20.69
CA LEU A 165 -9.14 4.49 21.21
C LEU A 165 -8.18 4.42 22.40
N LEU A 166 -7.05 5.15 22.36
CA LEU A 166 -6.13 5.27 23.50
C LEU A 166 -6.80 5.93 24.72
N LEU A 167 -7.61 6.96 24.52
CA LEU A 167 -8.36 7.61 25.61
C LEU A 167 -9.41 6.68 26.23
N MET A 168 -9.91 5.71 25.49
CA MET A 168 -10.81 4.66 25.99
C MET A 168 -10.07 3.60 26.79
N GLY A 169 -8.73 3.66 26.92
CA GLY A 169 -7.91 2.76 27.72
C GLY A 169 -7.45 1.50 27.00
N LEU A 170 -7.50 1.47 25.67
CA LEU A 170 -6.95 0.36 24.87
C LEU A 170 -5.42 0.46 24.77
N ASP A 171 -4.76 -0.70 24.64
CA ASP A 171 -3.32 -0.78 24.44
C ASP A 171 -2.91 -0.07 23.15
N ALA A 172 -1.69 0.47 23.11
CA ALA A 172 -1.16 1.13 21.94
C ALA A 172 -1.19 0.23 20.68
N THR A 173 -0.84 -1.06 20.81
CA THR A 173 -0.91 -2.02 19.70
C THR A 173 -2.32 -2.17 19.14
N THR A 174 -3.32 -2.24 20.01
CA THR A 174 -4.74 -2.36 19.62
C THR A 174 -5.30 -1.05 19.07
N ALA A 175 -4.87 0.10 19.61
CA ALA A 175 -5.35 1.41 19.16
C ALA A 175 -4.80 1.82 17.78
N PHE A 176 -3.64 1.27 17.38
CA PHE A 176 -3.01 1.55 16.08
C PHE A 176 -3.20 0.41 15.06
N SER A 177 -3.82 -0.70 15.41
CA SER A 177 -4.17 -1.78 14.48
C SER A 177 -5.60 -1.64 13.97
#